data_a23c14ca00a6dd33ee2140f0fe019fea
#
_entry.id   a23c14ca00a6dd33ee2140f0fe019fea
#
_cell.length_a   1.000
_cell.length_b   1.000
_cell.length_c   1.000
_cell.angle_alpha   90.00
_cell.angle_beta   90.00
_cell.angle_gamma   90.00
#
_symmetry.space_group_name_H-M   'P 1'
#
loop_
_entity.id
_entity.type
_entity.pdbx_description
1 polymer ?
#
loop_
_entity_poly.entity_id
_entity_poly.type
_entity_poly.pdbx_seq_one_letter_code
_entity_poly.pdbx_strand_id
1 'polypeptide(L)'
;MKGRRRWRGQHRRLAAALVLYTLLLLLLLPYVLDYGARRGRADEEPLLRRCPSLEEALSEWGWEQRPPLEPEEEEEEGGGAANGSGAAARKRHIYLHATWRTGSSFLGELFNQHPDVFYLYEPMWHLWQALYPGDALSLQGALRDMVRALFRCDFSVLRLYAAPPGPRDPLGAAPPGGAGNLTTAGIFGWRTNKVICSAPLCPAAPRPRREIGLIDGAACEERCPPRALRELEAECRKYPVVVIKDVRLLELGALLPLLREPGLNLRVIQLFRDPRAVHNSRLKAKQALLRESIQVLRSRHRAEPRAPPRQPLLPPALLGGGRGPGPQHRAEFFLSGALDVICQAWLRDLLLARRAPAWLRRRYTQLRYEDLVQEPRTQLRRLLRFAGLPVLPAMEAFVVNMTRGXAYSSDRPFLISARDAREAIHAWRERLSRQQVRQVEAACGEAMSLLAYPLSGGDGR
;
A
#
# COMPACT_ATOMS: atom_id res chain seq x y z
N MET A 1 -67.41 -26.86 45.01
CA MET A 1 -66.57 -27.77 44.18
C MET A 1 -65.72 -27.11 43.08
N LYS A 2 -65.68 -25.79 42.96
CA LYS A 2 -64.89 -25.07 41.92
C LYS A 2 -63.42 -24.83 42.30
N GLY A 3 -63.01 -24.88 43.54
CA GLY A 3 -61.64 -24.58 43.99
C GLY A 3 -60.61 -25.68 43.72
N ARG A 4 -61.04 -26.97 43.81
CA ARG A 4 -60.14 -28.11 43.63
C ARG A 4 -59.68 -28.33 42.16
N ARG A 5 -60.48 -27.90 41.19
CA ARG A 5 -60.08 -28.01 39.74
C ARG A 5 -59.03 -26.99 39.34
N ARG A 6 -59.09 -25.80 39.94
CA ARG A 6 -58.12 -24.70 39.65
C ARG A 6 -56.73 -25.04 40.20
N TRP A 7 -56.71 -25.66 41.38
CA TRP A 7 -55.45 -26.04 42.08
C TRP A 7 -54.73 -27.18 41.28
N ARG A 8 -55.43 -28.16 40.81
CA ARG A 8 -54.88 -29.27 39.99
C ARG A 8 -54.35 -28.76 38.65
N GLY A 9 -54.94 -27.76 38.05
CA GLY A 9 -54.46 -27.15 36.78
C GLY A 9 -53.15 -26.41 36.97
N GLN A 10 -53.00 -25.71 38.13
CA GLN A 10 -51.81 -24.96 38.44
C GLN A 10 -50.60 -25.88 38.71
N HIS A 11 -50.79 -26.96 39.42
CA HIS A 11 -49.74 -27.96 39.65
C HIS A 11 -49.34 -28.67 38.39
N ARG A 12 -50.24 -28.95 37.46
CA ARG A 12 -49.92 -29.55 36.15
C ARG A 12 -49.07 -28.59 35.29
N ARG A 13 -49.38 -27.31 35.33
CA ARG A 13 -48.60 -26.29 34.59
C ARG A 13 -47.21 -26.13 35.22
N LEU A 14 -47.10 -26.13 36.52
CA LEU A 14 -45.80 -26.07 37.23
C LEU A 14 -44.98 -27.31 36.96
N ALA A 15 -45.60 -28.52 36.98
CA ALA A 15 -44.90 -29.77 36.65
C ALA A 15 -44.42 -29.77 35.19
N ALA A 16 -45.25 -29.32 34.27
CA ALA A 16 -44.90 -29.24 32.84
C ALA A 16 -43.74 -28.22 32.64
N ALA A 17 -43.79 -27.10 33.32
CA ALA A 17 -42.70 -26.10 33.24
C ALA A 17 -41.40 -26.66 33.80
N LEU A 18 -41.43 -27.39 34.90
CA LEU A 18 -40.27 -28.04 35.51
C LEU A 18 -39.66 -29.09 34.55
N VAL A 19 -40.53 -29.93 33.95
CA VAL A 19 -40.07 -30.93 32.95
C VAL A 19 -39.41 -30.23 31.77
N LEU A 20 -40.03 -29.17 31.26
CA LEU A 20 -39.47 -28.40 30.15
C LEU A 20 -38.09 -27.78 30.52
N TYR A 21 -37.99 -27.23 31.71
CA TYR A 21 -36.75 -26.62 32.23
C TYR A 21 -35.65 -27.69 32.39
N THR A 22 -35.96 -28.87 32.94
CA THR A 22 -34.98 -29.95 33.06
C THR A 22 -34.54 -30.48 31.71
N LEU A 23 -35.46 -30.61 30.74
CA LEU A 23 -35.10 -30.99 29.36
C LEU A 23 -34.19 -29.95 28.73
N LEU A 24 -34.46 -28.67 28.94
CA LEU A 24 -33.65 -27.58 28.43
C LEU A 24 -32.26 -27.60 29.04
N LEU A 25 -32.17 -27.85 30.34
CA LEU A 25 -30.88 -28.00 31.04
C LEU A 25 -30.08 -29.20 30.50
N LEU A 26 -30.77 -30.36 30.27
CA LEU A 26 -30.11 -31.54 29.75
C LEU A 26 -29.61 -31.35 28.31
N LEU A 27 -30.32 -30.54 27.51
CA LEU A 27 -29.89 -30.18 26.15
C LEU A 27 -28.74 -29.21 26.15
N LEU A 28 -28.72 -28.28 27.11
CA LEU A 28 -27.65 -27.27 27.20
C LEU A 28 -26.42 -27.77 27.93
N LEU A 29 -26.58 -28.73 28.86
CA LEU A 29 -25.48 -29.23 29.67
C LEU A 29 -24.29 -29.77 28.85
N PRO A 30 -24.49 -30.64 27.83
CA PRO A 30 -23.36 -31.07 27.02
C PRO A 30 -22.70 -29.92 26.26
N TYR A 31 -23.47 -28.91 25.86
CA TYR A 31 -22.92 -27.73 25.16
C TYR A 31 -22.08 -26.88 26.12
N VAL A 32 -22.56 -26.68 27.35
CA VAL A 32 -21.81 -25.92 28.37
C VAL A 32 -20.57 -26.68 28.84
N LEU A 33 -20.66 -28.00 28.99
CA LEU A 33 -19.53 -28.84 29.37
C LEU A 33 -18.47 -28.90 28.25
N ASP A 34 -18.91 -28.98 26.99
CA ASP A 34 -18.00 -28.95 25.84
C ASP A 34 -17.32 -27.57 25.71
N TYR A 35 -18.06 -26.49 25.99
CA TYR A 35 -17.51 -25.14 26.01
C TYR A 35 -16.50 -24.97 27.16
N GLY A 36 -16.80 -25.53 28.32
CA GLY A 36 -15.88 -25.54 29.46
C GLY A 36 -14.64 -26.40 29.22
N ALA A 37 -14.81 -27.56 28.58
CA ALA A 37 -13.73 -28.45 28.21
C ALA A 37 -12.80 -27.82 27.15
N ARG A 38 -13.39 -27.08 26.21
CA ARG A 38 -12.61 -26.33 25.22
C ARG A 38 -11.81 -25.17 25.86
N ARG A 39 -12.35 -24.58 26.90
CA ARG A 39 -11.68 -23.49 27.63
C ARG A 39 -10.58 -24.01 28.55
N GLY A 40 -10.75 -25.19 29.15
CA GLY A 40 -9.71 -25.84 29.97
C GLY A 40 -8.59 -26.45 29.15
N ARG A 41 -8.85 -26.81 27.87
CA ARG A 41 -7.81 -27.23 26.93
C ARG A 41 -7.05 -26.06 26.31
N ALA A 42 -7.45 -24.84 26.55
CA ALA A 42 -6.73 -23.66 26.08
C ALA A 42 -5.42 -23.44 26.87
N ASP A 43 -5.25 -24.13 28.00
CA ASP A 43 -4.00 -24.10 28.78
C ASP A 43 -3.01 -25.20 28.38
N GLU A 44 -3.46 -26.26 27.67
CA GLU A 44 -2.56 -27.10 26.87
C GLU A 44 -2.53 -26.48 25.47
N GLU A 45 -1.51 -25.70 25.20
CA GLU A 45 -1.28 -25.16 23.87
C GLU A 45 -1.63 -26.17 22.79
N PRO A 46 -2.69 -26.00 22.02
CA PRO A 46 -2.62 -26.51 20.67
C PRO A 46 -1.52 -25.67 20.05
N LEU A 47 -0.67 -26.27 19.30
CA LEU A 47 0.20 -25.64 18.32
C LEU A 47 -0.68 -24.86 17.30
N LEU A 48 -1.50 -23.97 17.76
CA LEU A 48 -1.83 -22.79 17.01
C LEU A 48 -0.47 -22.16 16.77
N ARG A 49 0.09 -22.45 15.64
CA ARG A 49 1.33 -21.88 15.18
C ARG A 49 1.20 -20.37 15.38
N ARG A 50 1.67 -19.91 16.50
CA ARG A 50 1.93 -18.51 16.73
C ARG A 50 2.60 -18.01 15.47
N CYS A 51 1.99 -17.08 14.79
CA CYS A 51 2.66 -16.49 13.63
C CYS A 51 4.05 -16.11 14.10
N PRO A 52 5.11 -16.72 13.58
CA PRO A 52 6.44 -16.40 14.04
C PRO A 52 6.69 -14.92 13.90
N SER A 53 7.44 -14.33 14.81
CA SER A 53 7.89 -12.96 14.63
C SER A 53 8.69 -12.88 13.33
N LEU A 54 8.82 -11.72 12.75
CA LEU A 54 9.62 -11.56 11.53
C LEU A 54 11.05 -12.10 11.77
N GLU A 55 11.60 -11.90 12.94
CA GLU A 55 12.93 -12.40 13.31
C GLU A 55 12.97 -13.92 13.36
N GLU A 56 11.97 -14.54 13.97
CA GLU A 56 11.84 -16.01 14.02
C GLU A 56 11.68 -16.59 12.62
N ALA A 57 10.79 -15.98 11.80
CA ALA A 57 10.59 -16.43 10.42
C ALA A 57 11.86 -16.30 9.57
N LEU A 58 12.58 -15.20 9.70
CA LEU A 58 13.82 -14.98 8.97
C LEU A 58 14.91 -15.97 9.43
N SER A 59 15.00 -16.25 10.73
CA SER A 59 15.92 -17.24 11.29
C SER A 59 15.57 -18.64 10.81
N GLU A 60 14.29 -19.02 10.88
CA GLU A 60 13.79 -20.33 10.41
C GLU A 60 14.02 -20.52 8.92
N TRP A 61 13.90 -19.45 8.13
CA TRP A 61 14.15 -19.50 6.69
C TRP A 61 15.65 -19.50 6.35
N GLY A 62 16.54 -19.40 7.35
CA GLY A 62 17.98 -19.39 7.13
C GLY A 62 18.43 -18.22 6.28
N TRP A 63 17.75 -17.09 6.39
CA TRP A 63 17.99 -15.98 5.49
C TRP A 63 19.39 -15.39 5.61
N GLU A 64 20.01 -15.51 6.78
CA GLU A 64 21.38 -15.06 7.04
C GLU A 64 22.43 -16.02 6.47
N GLN A 65 22.07 -17.31 6.40
CA GLN A 65 23.01 -18.40 6.05
C GLN A 65 22.94 -18.81 4.57
N ARG A 66 21.87 -18.42 3.87
CA ARG A 66 21.76 -18.78 2.46
C ARG A 66 22.80 -18.00 1.65
N PRO A 67 23.72 -18.67 0.94
CA PRO A 67 24.65 -17.93 0.11
C PRO A 67 23.89 -17.08 -0.89
N PRO A 68 24.41 -15.92 -1.26
CA PRO A 68 23.79 -15.13 -2.32
C PRO A 68 23.61 -16.03 -3.53
N LEU A 69 22.46 -15.95 -4.17
CA LEU A 69 22.36 -16.42 -5.56
C LEU A 69 23.61 -15.85 -6.25
N GLU A 70 24.37 -16.73 -6.89
CA GLU A 70 25.67 -16.35 -7.47
C GLU A 70 25.60 -14.95 -8.08
N PRO A 71 26.57 -14.11 -7.83
CA PRO A 71 26.54 -12.76 -8.38
C PRO A 71 26.40 -12.89 -9.90
N GLU A 72 25.35 -12.31 -10.44
CA GLU A 72 25.36 -12.02 -11.86
C GLU A 72 26.64 -11.22 -12.08
N GLU A 73 27.59 -11.82 -12.78
CA GLU A 73 28.86 -11.15 -13.10
C GLU A 73 28.52 -9.76 -13.61
N GLU A 74 28.96 -8.75 -12.90
CA GLU A 74 28.92 -7.40 -13.45
C GLU A 74 29.78 -7.46 -14.71
N GLU A 75 29.14 -7.52 -15.87
CA GLU A 75 29.86 -7.32 -17.12
C GLU A 75 30.47 -5.92 -17.03
N GLU A 76 31.72 -5.87 -16.62
CA GLU A 76 32.52 -4.67 -16.84
C GLU A 76 32.41 -4.33 -18.32
N GLU A 77 31.98 -3.12 -18.63
CA GLU A 77 32.00 -2.59 -19.98
C GLU A 77 33.45 -2.49 -20.46
N GLY A 78 34.02 -3.63 -20.83
CA GLY A 78 35.27 -3.68 -21.53
C GLY A 78 34.98 -3.99 -23.02
N GLY A 79 35.24 -3.03 -23.87
CA GLY A 79 34.98 -3.18 -25.29
C GLY A 79 35.76 -4.36 -25.88
N GLY A 80 35.04 -5.34 -26.37
CA GLY A 80 35.58 -6.45 -27.12
C GLY A 80 34.46 -7.13 -27.88
N ALA A 81 34.46 -7.00 -29.18
CA ALA A 81 33.52 -7.68 -30.06
C ALA A 81 33.68 -9.20 -29.95
N ALA A 82 32.68 -9.89 -29.44
CA ALA A 82 32.60 -11.35 -29.55
C ALA A 82 31.22 -11.76 -30.03
N ASN A 83 31.20 -12.41 -31.15
CA ASN A 83 30.05 -13.12 -31.68
C ASN A 83 29.60 -14.21 -30.71
N GLY A 84 28.41 -14.10 -30.20
CA GLY A 84 27.80 -15.14 -29.37
C GLY A 84 26.30 -14.90 -29.22
N SER A 85 25.52 -15.94 -29.46
CA SER A 85 24.06 -15.96 -29.36
C SER A 85 23.54 -15.20 -28.11
N GLY A 86 22.80 -14.12 -28.36
CA GLY A 86 22.32 -13.22 -27.30
C GLY A 86 21.47 -13.91 -26.26
N ALA A 87 22.00 -14.03 -25.05
CA ALA A 87 21.17 -14.25 -23.90
C ALA A 87 20.29 -13.02 -23.76
N ALA A 88 18.99 -13.19 -24.00
CA ALA A 88 18.03 -12.10 -23.87
C ALA A 88 18.15 -11.52 -22.45
N ALA A 89 18.49 -10.25 -22.35
CA ALA A 89 18.67 -9.58 -21.07
C ALA A 89 17.45 -9.85 -20.17
N ARG A 90 17.69 -10.44 -19.00
CA ARG A 90 16.64 -10.86 -18.09
C ARG A 90 15.79 -9.66 -17.65
N LYS A 91 14.46 -9.79 -17.83
CA LYS A 91 13.49 -8.76 -17.46
C LYS A 91 13.69 -8.30 -16.00
N ARG A 92 13.66 -7.00 -15.78
CA ARG A 92 13.81 -6.42 -14.43
C ARG A 92 12.46 -5.97 -13.89
N HIS A 93 12.32 -6.06 -12.59
CA HIS A 93 11.09 -5.74 -11.88
C HIS A 93 11.41 -4.75 -10.76
N ILE A 94 10.76 -3.59 -10.76
CA ILE A 94 11.01 -2.54 -9.78
C ILE A 94 9.72 -2.26 -9.01
N TYR A 95 9.76 -2.41 -7.69
CA TYR A 95 8.66 -2.03 -6.85
C TYR A 95 8.97 -0.70 -6.15
N LEU A 96 8.15 0.31 -6.41
CA LEU A 96 8.24 1.60 -5.72
C LEU A 96 7.39 1.49 -4.45
N HIS A 97 8.06 1.19 -3.34
CA HIS A 97 7.44 0.96 -2.05
C HIS A 97 7.24 2.29 -1.34
N ALA A 98 6.00 2.65 -1.06
CA ALA A 98 5.68 3.95 -0.51
C ALA A 98 4.37 3.87 0.28
N THR A 99 4.02 4.96 0.94
CA THR A 99 2.73 5.13 1.57
C THR A 99 2.09 6.45 1.10
N TRP A 100 0.81 6.64 1.45
CA TRP A 100 0.05 7.80 0.96
C TRP A 100 0.68 9.13 1.32
N ARG A 101 0.84 9.99 0.33
CA ARG A 101 1.29 11.39 0.41
C ARG A 101 2.79 11.58 0.64
N THR A 102 3.58 10.56 0.41
CA THR A 102 5.05 10.65 0.46
C THR A 102 5.68 11.28 -0.80
N GLY A 103 4.88 11.57 -1.84
CA GLY A 103 5.39 12.02 -3.14
C GLY A 103 5.57 10.89 -4.14
N SER A 104 5.01 9.72 -3.82
CA SER A 104 5.16 8.49 -4.62
C SER A 104 4.62 8.61 -6.05
N SER A 105 3.57 9.41 -6.27
CA SER A 105 3.04 9.63 -7.62
C SER A 105 4.06 10.36 -8.50
N PHE A 106 4.79 11.33 -7.94
CA PHE A 106 5.87 12.00 -8.66
C PHE A 106 7.03 11.03 -8.95
N LEU A 107 7.46 10.25 -7.95
CA LEU A 107 8.49 9.23 -8.16
C LEU A 107 8.08 8.23 -9.25
N GLY A 108 6.85 7.74 -9.19
CA GLY A 108 6.31 6.81 -10.21
C GLY A 108 6.31 7.45 -11.60
N GLU A 109 5.95 8.73 -11.67
CA GLU A 109 5.92 9.46 -12.94
C GLU A 109 7.31 9.52 -13.59
N LEU A 110 8.39 9.63 -12.80
CA LEU A 110 9.74 9.60 -13.36
C LEU A 110 10.00 8.28 -14.10
N PHE A 111 9.53 7.15 -13.54
CA PHE A 111 9.65 5.85 -14.22
C PHE A 111 8.68 5.71 -15.40
N ASN A 112 7.46 6.24 -15.26
CA ASN A 112 6.47 6.24 -16.35
C ASN A 112 6.99 6.95 -17.61
N GLN A 113 7.85 7.97 -17.42
CA GLN A 113 8.44 8.69 -18.54
C GLN A 113 9.43 7.84 -19.36
N HIS A 114 10.11 6.89 -18.72
CA HIS A 114 11.18 6.14 -19.40
C HIS A 114 10.61 5.22 -20.49
N PRO A 115 11.09 5.29 -21.73
CA PRO A 115 10.51 4.50 -22.85
C PRO A 115 10.63 2.98 -22.68
N ASP A 116 11.63 2.49 -21.95
CA ASP A 116 11.84 1.07 -21.70
C ASP A 116 11.06 0.53 -20.51
N VAL A 117 10.25 1.37 -19.85
CA VAL A 117 9.51 1.00 -18.66
C VAL A 117 8.04 0.77 -18.97
N PHE A 118 7.53 -0.39 -18.55
CA PHE A 118 6.11 -0.65 -18.45
C PHE A 118 5.69 -0.30 -17.01
N TYR A 119 4.94 0.79 -16.87
CA TYR A 119 4.63 1.35 -15.56
C TYR A 119 3.18 1.04 -15.16
N LEU A 120 2.97 0.64 -13.91
CA LEU A 120 1.64 0.44 -13.32
C LEU A 120 1.47 1.32 -12.09
N TYR A 121 0.48 2.19 -12.14
CA TYR A 121 0.13 3.11 -11.05
C TYR A 121 -0.96 2.51 -10.18
N GLU A 122 -0.64 2.23 -8.93
CA GLU A 122 -1.57 1.79 -7.88
C GLU A 122 -2.55 0.68 -8.31
N PRO A 123 -2.05 -0.41 -8.93
CA PRO A 123 -2.96 -1.47 -9.39
C PRO A 123 -3.66 -2.21 -8.26
N MET A 124 -3.13 -2.16 -7.04
CA MET A 124 -3.68 -2.85 -5.88
C MET A 124 -4.90 -2.13 -5.29
N TRP A 125 -5.27 -0.98 -5.84
CA TRP A 125 -6.48 -0.25 -5.44
C TRP A 125 -7.73 -1.14 -5.54
N HIS A 126 -7.84 -1.94 -6.59
CA HIS A 126 -9.01 -2.81 -6.83
C HIS A 126 -9.19 -3.84 -5.71
N LEU A 127 -8.11 -4.53 -5.34
CA LEU A 127 -8.10 -5.48 -4.22
C LEU A 127 -8.48 -4.78 -2.91
N TRP A 128 -7.87 -3.63 -2.67
CA TRP A 128 -8.09 -2.85 -1.45
C TRP A 128 -9.56 -2.43 -1.31
N GLN A 129 -10.19 -1.99 -2.39
CA GLN A 129 -11.60 -1.59 -2.38
C GLN A 129 -12.53 -2.80 -2.24
N ALA A 130 -12.25 -3.89 -2.96
CA ALA A 130 -13.08 -5.09 -2.93
C ALA A 130 -13.13 -5.74 -1.54
N LEU A 131 -12.03 -5.64 -0.78
CA LEU A 131 -11.91 -6.25 0.54
C LEU A 131 -12.15 -5.24 1.69
N TYR A 132 -12.66 -4.05 1.39
CA TYR A 132 -13.10 -3.11 2.41
C TYR A 132 -14.31 -3.70 3.15
N PRO A 133 -14.37 -3.68 4.49
CA PRO A 133 -13.53 -2.95 5.43
C PRO A 133 -12.43 -3.78 6.14
N GLY A 134 -11.75 -4.64 5.45
CA GLY A 134 -10.65 -5.43 6.00
C GLY A 134 -9.55 -4.55 6.62
N ASP A 135 -8.68 -5.15 7.43
CA ASP A 135 -7.54 -4.42 7.96
C ASP A 135 -6.33 -4.54 7.01
N ALA A 136 -5.51 -3.51 6.98
CA ALA A 136 -4.41 -3.41 6.02
C ALA A 136 -3.37 -4.53 6.16
N LEU A 137 -3.04 -4.96 7.40
CA LEU A 137 -2.02 -5.99 7.61
C LEU A 137 -2.49 -7.37 7.17
N SER A 138 -3.78 -7.69 7.34
CA SER A 138 -4.31 -8.98 6.87
C SER A 138 -4.35 -9.08 5.34
N LEU A 139 -4.32 -7.95 4.64
CA LEU A 139 -4.33 -7.92 3.17
C LEU A 139 -2.93 -8.08 2.56
N GLN A 140 -1.84 -8.02 3.35
CA GLN A 140 -0.47 -7.99 2.81
C GLN A 140 -0.14 -9.21 1.95
N GLY A 141 -0.62 -10.39 2.32
CA GLY A 141 -0.44 -11.61 1.52
C GLY A 141 -1.09 -11.51 0.14
N ALA A 142 -2.35 -11.11 0.10
CA ALA A 142 -3.09 -10.95 -1.17
C ALA A 142 -2.46 -9.84 -2.04
N LEU A 143 -2.01 -8.75 -1.42
CA LEU A 143 -1.32 -7.66 -2.12
C LEU A 143 -0.01 -8.16 -2.74
N ARG A 144 0.79 -8.92 -1.98
CA ARG A 144 2.03 -9.54 -2.48
C ARG A 144 1.76 -10.46 -3.67
N ASP A 145 0.74 -11.30 -3.57
CA ASP A 145 0.43 -12.26 -4.63
C ASP A 145 -0.07 -11.55 -5.90
N MET A 146 -0.80 -10.46 -5.74
CA MET A 146 -1.16 -9.58 -6.87
C MET A 146 0.07 -8.97 -7.53
N VAL A 147 0.99 -8.40 -6.73
CA VAL A 147 2.27 -7.84 -7.23
C VAL A 147 3.03 -8.90 -8.04
N ARG A 148 3.09 -10.14 -7.53
CA ARG A 148 3.74 -11.26 -8.21
C ARG A 148 3.12 -11.51 -9.60
N ALA A 149 1.80 -11.58 -9.68
CA ALA A 149 1.10 -11.81 -10.95
C ALA A 149 1.35 -10.66 -11.94
N LEU A 150 1.25 -9.42 -11.47
CA LEU A 150 1.43 -8.24 -12.32
C LEU A 150 2.87 -8.15 -12.87
N PHE A 151 3.88 -8.48 -12.06
CA PHE A 151 5.27 -8.53 -12.53
C PHE A 151 5.49 -9.61 -13.61
N ARG A 152 4.70 -10.67 -13.58
CA ARG A 152 4.72 -11.72 -14.61
C ARG A 152 3.88 -11.34 -15.84
N CYS A 153 3.37 -10.12 -15.89
CA CYS A 153 2.45 -9.64 -16.94
C CYS A 153 1.18 -10.51 -17.03
N ASP A 154 0.70 -10.97 -15.87
CA ASP A 154 -0.58 -11.67 -15.73
C ASP A 154 -1.58 -10.73 -15.05
N PHE A 155 -2.43 -10.11 -15.83
CA PHE A 155 -3.44 -9.17 -15.32
C PHE A 155 -4.80 -9.85 -15.05
N SER A 156 -4.90 -11.16 -15.30
CA SER A 156 -6.11 -11.91 -14.99
C SER A 156 -6.47 -11.86 -13.51
N VAL A 157 -5.46 -11.69 -12.63
CA VAL A 157 -5.64 -11.53 -11.17
C VAL A 157 -6.61 -10.40 -10.83
N LEU A 158 -6.68 -9.36 -11.66
CA LEU A 158 -7.58 -8.22 -11.44
C LEU A 158 -9.05 -8.61 -11.56
N ARG A 159 -9.37 -9.69 -12.29
CA ARG A 159 -10.74 -10.21 -12.41
C ARG A 159 -11.30 -10.71 -11.09
N LEU A 160 -10.42 -11.17 -10.18
CA LEU A 160 -10.82 -11.65 -8.86
C LEU A 160 -11.43 -10.52 -8.00
N TYR A 161 -11.04 -9.30 -8.29
CA TYR A 161 -11.43 -8.13 -7.50
C TYR A 161 -12.34 -7.17 -8.26
N ALA A 162 -12.70 -7.52 -9.51
CA ALA A 162 -13.70 -6.76 -10.24
C ALA A 162 -15.08 -7.05 -9.64
N ALA A 163 -15.87 -6.02 -9.41
CA ALA A 163 -17.21 -6.20 -8.89
C ALA A 163 -18.05 -7.07 -9.87
N PRO A 164 -18.78 -8.08 -9.37
CA PRO A 164 -19.69 -8.80 -10.21
C PRO A 164 -20.76 -7.85 -10.76
N PRO A 165 -21.34 -8.13 -11.93
CA PRO A 165 -22.41 -7.28 -12.45
C PRO A 165 -23.55 -7.26 -11.44
N GLY A 166 -23.71 -6.13 -10.77
CA GLY A 166 -24.84 -5.92 -9.88
C GLY A 166 -26.16 -5.92 -10.65
N PRO A 167 -27.27 -6.12 -9.97
CA PRO A 167 -28.58 -5.94 -10.60
C PRO A 167 -28.63 -4.53 -11.20
N ARG A 168 -29.07 -4.45 -12.44
CA ARG A 168 -29.19 -3.17 -13.13
C ARG A 168 -30.15 -2.28 -12.33
N ASP A 169 -29.69 -1.09 -12.01
CA ASP A 169 -30.56 -0.10 -11.40
C ASP A 169 -31.76 0.13 -12.33
N PRO A 170 -33.00 0.19 -11.82
CA PRO A 170 -34.18 0.41 -12.65
C PRO A 170 -34.10 1.65 -13.54
N LEU A 171 -33.21 2.57 -13.22
CA LEU A 171 -32.98 3.79 -14.00
C LEU A 171 -31.93 3.64 -15.11
N GLY A 172 -31.40 2.43 -15.34
CA GLY A 172 -30.54 2.14 -16.48
C GLY A 172 -29.09 2.62 -16.36
N ALA A 173 -28.72 3.19 -15.23
CA ALA A 173 -27.32 3.56 -15.01
C ALA A 173 -26.54 2.30 -14.63
N ALA A 174 -25.62 1.89 -15.47
CA ALA A 174 -24.68 0.84 -15.12
C ALA A 174 -23.80 1.35 -13.97
N PRO A 175 -23.66 0.57 -12.88
CA PRO A 175 -22.73 0.98 -11.83
C PRO A 175 -21.32 1.09 -12.44
N PRO A 176 -20.55 2.11 -12.07
CA PRO A 176 -19.17 2.20 -12.53
C PRO A 176 -18.42 0.96 -11.98
N GLY A 177 -18.03 0.07 -12.87
CA GLY A 177 -17.34 -1.17 -12.50
C GLY A 177 -18.06 -2.46 -12.79
N GLY A 178 -19.18 -2.41 -13.53
CA GLY A 178 -19.82 -3.65 -13.98
C GLY A 178 -18.85 -4.51 -14.80
N ALA A 179 -18.94 -5.84 -14.63
CA ALA A 179 -18.04 -6.83 -15.23
C ALA A 179 -18.25 -6.99 -16.76
N GLY A 180 -18.72 -5.94 -17.41
CA GLY A 180 -18.52 -5.82 -18.84
C GLY A 180 -17.05 -5.55 -19.08
N ASN A 181 -16.44 -6.33 -19.92
CA ASN A 181 -15.07 -6.26 -20.43
C ASN A 181 -14.11 -5.37 -19.64
N LEU A 182 -13.38 -5.98 -18.70
CA LEU A 182 -12.27 -5.31 -18.04
C LEU A 182 -11.29 -4.78 -19.09
N THR A 183 -11.27 -3.47 -19.25
CA THR A 183 -10.40 -2.80 -20.21
C THR A 183 -9.24 -2.13 -19.50
N THR A 184 -8.18 -1.89 -20.25
CA THR A 184 -6.99 -1.18 -19.75
C THR A 184 -7.36 0.17 -19.12
N ALA A 185 -8.20 0.94 -19.78
CA ALA A 185 -8.60 2.28 -19.31
C ALA A 185 -9.47 2.20 -18.04
N GLY A 186 -10.33 1.19 -17.95
CA GLY A 186 -11.19 1.02 -16.79
C GLY A 186 -10.44 0.62 -15.51
N ILE A 187 -9.27 -0.02 -15.67
CA ILE A 187 -8.49 -0.48 -14.52
C ILE A 187 -7.35 0.49 -14.18
N PHE A 188 -6.59 0.94 -15.18
CA PHE A 188 -5.37 1.72 -14.92
C PHE A 188 -5.54 3.22 -15.17
N GLY A 189 -6.58 3.62 -15.89
CA GLY A 189 -6.82 5.02 -16.23
C GLY A 189 -5.83 5.57 -17.26
N TRP A 190 -6.26 6.59 -18.02
CA TRP A 190 -5.46 7.18 -19.09
C TRP A 190 -4.32 8.05 -18.56
N ARG A 191 -4.57 8.75 -17.46
CA ARG A 191 -3.66 9.81 -16.95
C ARG A 191 -2.37 9.30 -16.35
N THR A 192 -2.31 8.01 -16.03
CA THR A 192 -1.22 7.47 -15.24
C THR A 192 -0.45 6.36 -15.96
N ASN A 193 -0.60 6.25 -17.28
CA ASN A 193 0.06 5.16 -17.99
C ASN A 193 0.38 5.56 -19.44
N LYS A 194 1.63 5.86 -19.70
CA LYS A 194 2.10 6.22 -21.03
C LYS A 194 2.05 5.04 -22.01
N VAL A 195 2.09 3.81 -21.52
CA VAL A 195 1.98 2.64 -22.39
C VAL A 195 0.57 2.56 -23.00
N ILE A 196 -0.46 2.77 -22.17
CA ILE A 196 -1.85 2.77 -22.64
C ILE A 196 -2.09 3.91 -23.63
N CYS A 197 -1.47 5.07 -23.39
CA CYS A 197 -1.64 6.25 -24.21
C CYS A 197 -0.54 6.40 -25.26
N SER A 198 -0.09 5.30 -25.85
CA SER A 198 0.90 5.32 -26.92
C SER A 198 0.76 4.09 -27.83
N ALA A 199 1.34 4.14 -29.00
CA ALA A 199 1.37 2.99 -29.91
C ALA A 199 2.14 1.82 -29.25
N PRO A 200 1.71 0.59 -29.48
CA PRO A 200 0.65 0.13 -30.38
C PRO A 200 -0.77 0.14 -29.77
N LEU A 201 -0.91 0.30 -28.43
CA LEU A 201 -2.22 0.23 -27.79
C LEU A 201 -3.10 1.43 -28.20
N CYS A 202 -2.50 2.58 -28.45
CA CYS A 202 -3.19 3.76 -28.93
C CYS A 202 -2.49 4.31 -30.20
N PRO A 203 -2.90 3.87 -31.41
CA PRO A 203 -2.27 4.36 -32.64
C PRO A 203 -2.42 5.88 -32.84
N ALA A 204 -3.53 6.48 -32.36
CA ALA A 204 -3.81 7.90 -32.48
C ALA A 204 -3.37 8.70 -31.25
N ALA A 205 -2.39 8.18 -30.51
CA ALA A 205 -1.90 8.81 -29.28
C ALA A 205 -1.46 10.27 -29.53
N PRO A 206 -1.73 11.18 -28.57
CA PRO A 206 -1.35 12.59 -28.76
C PRO A 206 0.16 12.81 -28.76
N ARG A 207 0.94 11.87 -28.22
CA ARG A 207 2.41 11.94 -28.18
C ARG A 207 3.04 10.57 -28.42
N PRO A 208 4.21 10.54 -29.08
CA PRO A 208 4.97 9.29 -29.19
C PRO A 208 5.44 8.77 -27.83
N ARG A 209 5.60 7.46 -27.67
CA ARG A 209 6.04 6.84 -26.43
C ARG A 209 7.38 7.39 -25.91
N ARG A 210 8.30 7.67 -26.83
CA ARG A 210 9.66 8.14 -26.48
C ARG A 210 9.74 9.61 -26.09
N GLU A 211 8.71 10.40 -26.38
CA GLU A 211 8.70 11.81 -25.99
C GLU A 211 8.48 11.95 -24.49
N ILE A 212 9.36 12.65 -23.81
CA ILE A 212 9.29 12.89 -22.37
C ILE A 212 8.34 14.07 -22.10
N GLY A 213 7.32 13.85 -21.28
CA GLY A 213 6.34 14.85 -20.95
C GLY A 213 5.08 14.23 -20.34
N LEU A 214 4.33 15.01 -19.57
CA LEU A 214 3.11 14.52 -18.93
C LEU A 214 2.05 14.16 -19.97
N ILE A 215 1.29 13.11 -19.65
CA ILE A 215 0.17 12.69 -20.48
C ILE A 215 -0.96 13.68 -20.35
N ASP A 216 -1.54 14.07 -21.50
CA ASP A 216 -2.84 14.71 -21.51
C ASP A 216 -3.91 13.61 -21.46
N GLY A 217 -4.44 13.36 -20.26
CA GLY A 217 -5.43 12.29 -20.04
C GLY A 217 -6.73 12.50 -20.81
N ALA A 218 -7.15 13.74 -21.00
CA ALA A 218 -8.37 14.03 -21.77
C ALA A 218 -8.18 13.68 -23.25
N ALA A 219 -7.04 14.07 -23.81
CA ALA A 219 -6.71 13.74 -25.21
C ALA A 219 -6.56 12.22 -25.40
N CYS A 220 -6.01 11.51 -24.40
CA CYS A 220 -5.92 10.04 -24.46
C CYS A 220 -7.31 9.41 -24.42
N GLU A 221 -8.16 9.88 -23.51
CA GLU A 221 -9.53 9.37 -23.36
C GLU A 221 -10.34 9.54 -24.65
N GLU A 222 -10.12 10.66 -25.35
CA GLU A 222 -10.79 10.95 -26.61
C GLU A 222 -10.28 10.09 -27.78
N ARG A 223 -8.97 9.87 -27.84
CA ARG A 223 -8.32 9.30 -29.03
C ARG A 223 -7.97 7.82 -28.92
N CYS A 224 -7.84 7.31 -27.70
CA CYS A 224 -7.34 5.95 -27.48
C CYS A 224 -8.49 5.00 -27.19
N PRO A 225 -8.60 3.89 -27.94
CA PRO A 225 -9.67 2.93 -27.67
C PRO A 225 -9.42 2.14 -26.39
N PRO A 226 -10.45 1.76 -25.65
CA PRO A 226 -10.29 0.83 -24.56
C PRO A 226 -9.83 -0.54 -25.10
N ARG A 227 -8.85 -1.14 -24.43
CA ARG A 227 -8.23 -2.40 -24.87
C ARG A 227 -8.50 -3.51 -23.84
N ALA A 228 -8.56 -4.75 -24.29
CA ALA A 228 -8.68 -5.90 -23.41
C ALA A 228 -7.38 -6.09 -22.60
N LEU A 229 -7.47 -6.62 -21.40
CA LEU A 229 -6.28 -6.85 -20.55
C LEU A 229 -5.22 -7.73 -21.23
N ARG A 230 -5.64 -8.71 -22.04
CA ARG A 230 -4.71 -9.58 -22.76
C ARG A 230 -3.80 -8.80 -23.74
N GLU A 231 -4.28 -7.69 -24.28
CA GLU A 231 -3.45 -6.83 -25.15
C GLU A 231 -2.39 -6.11 -24.32
N LEU A 232 -2.76 -5.66 -23.13
CA LEU A 232 -1.81 -5.05 -22.19
C LEU A 232 -0.79 -6.08 -21.68
N GLU A 233 -1.22 -7.32 -21.43
CA GLU A 233 -0.32 -8.45 -21.08
C GLU A 233 0.71 -8.70 -22.18
N ALA A 234 0.26 -8.76 -23.43
CA ALA A 234 1.15 -8.95 -24.58
C ALA A 234 2.14 -7.79 -24.71
N GLU A 235 1.69 -6.57 -24.50
CA GLU A 235 2.57 -5.40 -24.54
C GLU A 235 3.56 -5.41 -23.37
N CYS A 236 3.11 -5.73 -22.17
CA CYS A 236 3.94 -5.84 -20.97
C CYS A 236 5.14 -6.77 -21.19
N ARG A 237 4.91 -7.90 -21.85
CA ARG A 237 5.97 -8.90 -22.08
C ARG A 237 7.12 -8.38 -22.96
N LYS A 238 6.88 -7.36 -23.77
CA LYS A 238 7.90 -6.78 -24.65
C LYS A 238 8.88 -5.84 -23.93
N TYR A 239 8.47 -5.29 -22.78
CA TYR A 239 9.29 -4.29 -22.10
C TYR A 239 10.37 -4.95 -21.25
N PRO A 240 11.59 -4.41 -21.24
CA PRO A 240 12.68 -4.96 -20.43
C PRO A 240 12.52 -4.67 -18.93
N VAL A 241 11.76 -3.64 -18.56
CA VAL A 241 11.58 -3.27 -17.14
C VAL A 241 10.09 -3.04 -16.86
N VAL A 242 9.57 -3.69 -15.82
CA VAL A 242 8.23 -3.44 -15.28
C VAL A 242 8.37 -2.72 -13.94
N VAL A 243 7.68 -1.60 -13.79
CA VAL A 243 7.68 -0.83 -12.55
C VAL A 243 6.26 -0.77 -11.99
N ILE A 244 6.10 -1.17 -10.75
CA ILE A 244 4.82 -1.05 -10.02
C ILE A 244 4.99 -0.04 -8.89
N LYS A 245 4.12 0.97 -8.84
CA LYS A 245 4.05 1.90 -7.72
C LYS A 245 2.72 1.66 -6.99
N ASP A 246 2.79 1.35 -5.70
CA ASP A 246 1.58 1.29 -4.89
C ASP A 246 1.88 1.76 -3.46
N VAL A 247 0.82 2.09 -2.71
CA VAL A 247 0.92 2.65 -1.36
C VAL A 247 0.26 1.76 -0.30
N ARG A 248 -0.26 0.60 -0.71
CA ARG A 248 -1.09 -0.27 0.14
C ARG A 248 -0.34 -1.42 0.78
N LEU A 249 0.82 -1.76 0.24
CA LEU A 249 1.70 -2.73 0.87
C LEU A 249 2.52 -1.95 1.91
N LEU A 250 2.25 -2.21 3.20
CA LEU A 250 2.79 -1.36 4.27
C LEU A 250 4.21 -1.71 4.66
N GLU A 251 4.58 -3.00 4.57
CA GLU A 251 5.85 -3.49 5.11
C GLU A 251 6.71 -4.17 4.03
N LEU A 252 7.99 -3.83 4.01
CA LEU A 252 9.00 -4.44 3.14
C LEU A 252 9.06 -5.96 3.35
N GLY A 253 8.83 -6.42 4.58
CA GLY A 253 8.80 -7.85 4.91
C GLY A 253 7.87 -8.67 4.03
N ALA A 254 6.75 -8.11 3.61
CA ALA A 254 5.80 -8.79 2.73
C ALA A 254 6.38 -9.09 1.34
N LEU A 255 7.38 -8.33 0.90
CA LEU A 255 8.04 -8.51 -0.41
C LEU A 255 9.21 -9.50 -0.38
N LEU A 256 9.67 -9.92 0.80
CA LEU A 256 10.84 -10.79 0.90
C LEU A 256 10.70 -12.10 0.11
N PRO A 257 9.53 -12.78 0.10
CA PRO A 257 9.39 -13.98 -0.73
C PRO A 257 9.58 -13.70 -2.23
N LEU A 258 9.10 -12.56 -2.72
CA LEU A 258 9.25 -12.18 -4.12
C LEU A 258 10.70 -11.80 -4.46
N LEU A 259 11.41 -11.18 -3.52
CA LEU A 259 12.82 -10.83 -3.68
C LEU A 259 13.71 -12.07 -3.78
N ARG A 260 13.23 -13.22 -3.26
CA ARG A 260 13.92 -14.51 -3.34
C ARG A 260 13.41 -15.41 -4.47
N GLU A 261 12.36 -15.00 -5.16
CA GLU A 261 11.73 -15.84 -6.18
C GLU A 261 12.61 -15.95 -7.44
N PRO A 262 13.01 -17.17 -7.84
CA PRO A 262 13.95 -17.33 -8.98
C PRO A 262 13.44 -16.77 -10.31
N GLY A 263 12.14 -16.65 -10.49
CA GLY A 263 11.54 -16.10 -11.71
C GLY A 263 11.45 -14.57 -11.75
N LEU A 264 11.80 -13.90 -10.65
CA LEU A 264 11.68 -12.44 -10.57
C LEU A 264 13.03 -11.79 -10.27
N ASN A 265 13.44 -10.87 -11.11
CA ASN A 265 14.58 -10.00 -10.85
C ASN A 265 14.06 -8.70 -10.20
N LEU A 266 13.61 -8.83 -8.94
CA LEU A 266 12.95 -7.75 -8.22
C LEU A 266 13.94 -6.88 -7.47
N ARG A 267 13.78 -5.57 -7.59
CA ARG A 267 14.46 -4.54 -6.80
C ARG A 267 13.40 -3.61 -6.19
N VAL A 268 13.66 -3.11 -5.01
CA VAL A 268 12.72 -2.25 -4.27
C VAL A 268 13.36 -0.88 -4.02
N ILE A 269 12.63 0.16 -4.38
CA ILE A 269 12.96 1.55 -4.03
C ILE A 269 11.92 1.99 -3.00
N GLN A 270 12.34 2.25 -1.76
CA GLN A 270 11.43 2.69 -0.72
C GLN A 270 11.53 4.19 -0.51
N LEU A 271 10.37 4.85 -0.64
CA LEU A 271 10.27 6.30 -0.54
C LEU A 271 9.73 6.70 0.83
N PHE A 272 10.47 7.56 1.49
CA PHE A 272 10.10 8.20 2.76
C PHE A 272 9.92 9.70 2.55
N ARG A 273 9.24 10.32 3.48
CA ARG A 273 9.08 11.78 3.54
C ARG A 273 8.88 12.18 5.00
N ASP A 274 9.26 13.40 5.36
CA ASP A 274 9.03 13.93 6.71
C ASP A 274 7.58 13.66 7.13
N PRO A 275 7.32 12.89 8.21
CA PRO A 275 5.96 12.56 8.61
C PRO A 275 5.07 13.78 8.88
N ARG A 276 5.65 14.91 9.29
CA ARG A 276 4.90 16.17 9.48
C ARG A 276 4.39 16.71 8.14
N ALA A 277 5.22 16.63 7.09
CA ALA A 277 4.82 17.00 5.73
C ALA A 277 3.78 16.01 5.18
N VAL A 278 3.93 14.71 5.47
CA VAL A 278 2.94 13.68 5.12
C VAL A 278 1.60 14.00 5.79
N HIS A 279 1.60 14.26 7.09
CA HIS A 279 0.38 14.56 7.85
C HIS A 279 -0.32 15.81 7.31
N ASN A 280 0.42 16.90 7.09
CA ASN A 280 -0.11 18.10 6.47
C ASN A 280 -0.79 17.82 5.13
N SER A 281 -0.13 17.02 4.28
CA SER A 281 -0.69 16.64 2.97
C SER A 281 -1.91 15.74 3.09
N ARG A 282 -1.94 14.84 4.08
CA ARG A 282 -3.09 13.97 4.34
C ARG A 282 -4.31 14.76 4.82
N LEU A 283 -4.11 15.76 5.66
CA LEU A 283 -5.19 16.64 6.13
C LEU A 283 -5.85 17.40 4.97
N LYS A 284 -5.07 17.83 3.97
CA LYS A 284 -5.62 18.45 2.76
C LYS A 284 -6.47 17.51 1.93
N ALA A 285 -6.18 16.22 1.97
CA ALA A 285 -6.88 15.20 1.19
C ALA A 285 -7.78 14.31 2.07
N LYS A 286 -8.22 14.81 3.22
CA LYS A 286 -8.85 14.00 4.28
C LYS A 286 -10.06 13.19 3.82
N GLN A 287 -10.93 13.75 3.01
CA GLN A 287 -12.12 13.03 2.53
C GLN A 287 -11.74 11.86 1.61
N ALA A 288 -10.80 12.10 0.70
CA ALA A 288 -10.34 11.07 -0.23
C ALA A 288 -9.54 9.95 0.45
N LEU A 289 -8.92 10.23 1.61
CA LEU A 289 -8.08 9.27 2.31
C LEU A 289 -8.78 8.62 3.52
N LEU A 290 -10.04 8.93 3.78
CA LEU A 290 -10.73 8.45 4.98
C LEU A 290 -10.87 6.93 5.00
N ARG A 291 -11.35 6.33 3.91
CA ARG A 291 -11.52 4.88 3.81
C ARG A 291 -10.19 4.14 3.97
N GLU A 292 -9.15 4.65 3.28
CA GLU A 292 -7.79 4.10 3.36
C GLU A 292 -7.27 4.17 4.80
N SER A 293 -7.48 5.29 5.47
CA SER A 293 -7.03 5.50 6.85
C SER A 293 -7.75 4.57 7.84
N ILE A 294 -9.04 4.31 7.63
CA ILE A 294 -9.80 3.37 8.45
C ILE A 294 -9.22 1.95 8.33
N GLN A 295 -8.94 1.48 7.11
CA GLN A 295 -8.37 0.15 6.89
C GLN A 295 -6.97 0.02 7.53
N VAL A 296 -6.15 1.07 7.43
CA VAL A 296 -4.82 1.08 8.04
C VAL A 296 -4.94 1.08 9.57
N LEU A 297 -5.79 1.93 10.14
CA LEU A 297 -5.95 2.02 11.59
C LEU A 297 -6.47 0.72 12.22
N ARG A 298 -7.32 -0.03 11.50
CA ARG A 298 -7.81 -1.33 11.96
C ARG A 298 -6.70 -2.34 12.23
N SER A 299 -5.54 -2.17 11.61
CA SER A 299 -4.37 -3.04 11.83
C SER A 299 -3.68 -2.81 13.17
N ARG A 300 -4.00 -1.72 13.89
CA ARG A 300 -3.29 -1.31 15.11
C ARG A 300 -3.28 -2.40 16.18
N HIS A 301 -4.40 -3.09 16.35
CA HIS A 301 -4.54 -4.13 17.37
C HIS A 301 -3.79 -5.41 17.07
N ARG A 302 -3.40 -5.63 15.82
CA ARG A 302 -2.62 -6.81 15.41
C ARG A 302 -1.11 -6.58 15.54
N ALA A 303 -0.68 -5.34 15.46
CA ALA A 303 0.75 -5.01 15.46
C ALA A 303 1.39 -5.10 16.85
N GLU A 304 0.60 -5.03 17.93
CA GLU A 304 1.11 -5.02 19.30
C GLU A 304 0.31 -5.93 20.24
N PRO A 305 0.56 -7.26 20.26
CA PRO A 305 -0.16 -8.13 21.20
C PRO A 305 0.27 -7.97 22.67
N ARG A 306 1.36 -7.30 22.97
CA ARG A 306 1.98 -7.29 24.32
C ARG A 306 2.30 -5.91 24.92
N ALA A 307 2.08 -4.83 24.21
CA ALA A 307 2.26 -3.51 24.82
C ALA A 307 1.05 -3.22 25.71
N PRO A 308 1.26 -2.70 26.95
CA PRO A 308 0.15 -2.21 27.73
C PRO A 308 -0.62 -1.17 26.90
N PRO A 309 -1.93 -1.10 27.02
CA PRO A 309 -2.69 -0.18 26.19
C PRO A 309 -2.19 1.23 26.43
N ARG A 310 -1.39 1.75 25.49
CA ARG A 310 -1.16 3.18 25.42
C ARG A 310 -2.57 3.77 25.36
N GLN A 311 -2.86 4.66 26.27
CA GLN A 311 -4.18 5.28 26.38
C GLN A 311 -4.72 5.60 24.99
N PRO A 312 -5.92 5.12 24.64
CA PRO A 312 -6.47 5.49 23.36
C PRO A 312 -6.49 7.01 23.28
N LEU A 313 -5.99 7.53 22.18
CA LEU A 313 -6.09 8.96 21.88
C LEU A 313 -7.55 9.32 21.56
N LEU A 314 -8.46 8.82 22.39
CA LEU A 314 -9.85 9.27 22.36
C LEU A 314 -9.88 10.62 23.06
N PRO A 315 -10.27 11.67 22.39
CA PRO A 315 -10.46 12.92 23.09
C PRO A 315 -11.46 12.72 24.24
N PRO A 316 -11.22 13.31 25.41
CA PRO A 316 -12.11 13.15 26.58
C PRO A 316 -13.59 13.45 26.31
N ALA A 317 -13.87 14.16 25.20
CA ALA A 317 -15.22 14.53 24.79
C ALA A 317 -16.11 13.35 24.34
N LEU A 318 -15.53 12.15 24.13
CA LEU A 318 -16.34 10.97 23.75
C LEU A 318 -16.88 10.19 24.96
N LEU A 319 -16.42 10.55 26.17
CA LEU A 319 -16.85 9.89 27.41
C LEU A 319 -17.92 10.69 28.21
N GLY A 320 -18.18 11.90 27.81
CA GLY A 320 -19.24 12.72 28.41
C GLY A 320 -20.37 12.98 27.44
N GLY A 321 -21.62 12.90 27.88
CA GLY A 321 -22.83 13.02 27.06
C GLY A 321 -23.04 14.38 26.36
N GLY A 322 -22.00 14.97 25.84
CA GLY A 322 -22.08 16.16 24.97
C GLY A 322 -22.14 15.80 23.49
N ARG A 323 -22.55 16.71 22.65
CA ARG A 323 -22.58 16.58 21.19
C ARG A 323 -21.25 16.01 20.70
N GLY A 324 -21.30 14.86 20.05
CA GLY A 324 -20.11 14.17 19.53
C GLY A 324 -19.28 15.06 18.61
N PRO A 325 -17.97 14.77 18.48
CA PRO A 325 -17.09 15.58 17.63
C PRO A 325 -17.62 15.65 16.22
N GLY A 326 -17.59 16.82 15.62
CA GLY A 326 -18.08 17.04 14.27
C GLY A 326 -17.33 16.19 13.25
N PRO A 327 -17.89 15.98 12.06
CA PRO A 327 -17.31 15.07 11.05
C PRO A 327 -15.85 15.37 10.69
N GLN A 328 -15.40 16.61 10.84
CA GLN A 328 -14.03 17.00 10.55
C GLN A 328 -13.04 16.42 11.57
N HIS A 329 -13.37 16.47 12.86
CA HIS A 329 -12.52 15.91 13.93
C HIS A 329 -12.47 14.37 13.84
N ARG A 330 -13.56 13.76 13.41
CA ARG A 330 -13.61 12.31 13.20
C ARG A 330 -12.64 11.87 12.11
N ALA A 331 -12.63 12.57 10.97
CA ALA A 331 -11.71 12.26 9.87
C ALA A 331 -10.24 12.43 10.30
N GLU A 332 -9.93 13.52 11.01
CA GLU A 332 -8.58 13.78 11.51
C GLU A 332 -8.09 12.69 12.47
N PHE A 333 -8.97 12.16 13.33
CA PHE A 333 -8.68 11.04 14.21
C PHE A 333 -8.20 9.81 13.41
N PHE A 334 -8.94 9.43 12.35
CA PHE A 334 -8.55 8.29 11.51
C PHE A 334 -7.25 8.52 10.77
N LEU A 335 -7.03 9.74 10.27
CA LEU A 335 -5.80 10.06 9.55
C LEU A 335 -4.57 10.01 10.46
N SER A 336 -4.70 10.54 11.68
CA SER A 336 -3.61 10.53 12.66
C SER A 336 -3.28 9.12 13.13
N GLY A 337 -4.31 8.33 13.45
CA GLY A 337 -4.12 6.94 13.87
C GLY A 337 -3.53 6.06 12.77
N ALA A 338 -3.91 6.30 11.52
CA ALA A 338 -3.32 5.59 10.38
C ALA A 338 -1.84 5.96 10.22
N LEU A 339 -1.48 7.21 10.45
CA LEU A 339 -0.08 7.64 10.35
C LEU A 339 0.79 6.95 11.41
N ASP A 340 0.26 6.76 12.61
CA ASP A 340 0.95 6.00 13.67
C ASP A 340 1.30 4.58 13.18
N VAL A 341 0.31 3.85 12.62
CA VAL A 341 0.53 2.50 12.05
C VAL A 341 1.57 2.54 10.93
N ILE A 342 1.50 3.53 10.05
CA ILE A 342 2.45 3.71 8.94
C ILE A 342 3.87 3.94 9.48
N CYS A 343 4.02 4.79 10.49
CA CYS A 343 5.35 5.07 11.07
C CYS A 343 5.93 3.85 11.79
N GLN A 344 5.10 3.02 12.42
CA GLN A 344 5.55 1.75 12.99
C GLN A 344 6.00 0.77 11.89
N ALA A 345 5.30 0.71 10.78
CA ALA A 345 5.71 -0.09 9.63
C ALA A 345 7.04 0.42 9.06
N TRP A 346 7.21 1.72 8.91
CA TRP A 346 8.48 2.33 8.48
C TRP A 346 9.62 1.97 9.43
N LEU A 347 9.38 2.01 10.74
CA LEU A 347 10.39 1.66 11.73
C LEU A 347 10.85 0.21 11.54
N ARG A 348 9.90 -0.71 11.37
CA ARG A 348 10.23 -2.13 11.13
C ARG A 348 11.04 -2.30 9.84
N ASP A 349 10.65 -1.61 8.77
CA ASP A 349 11.36 -1.66 7.48
C ASP A 349 12.79 -1.11 7.60
N LEU A 350 12.97 0.01 8.30
CA LEU A 350 14.29 0.64 8.49
C LEU A 350 15.21 -0.27 9.32
N LEU A 351 14.67 -0.91 10.36
CA LEU A 351 15.44 -1.85 11.17
C LEU A 351 15.79 -3.12 10.38
N LEU A 352 14.86 -3.62 9.56
CA LEU A 352 15.11 -4.74 8.65
C LEU A 352 16.21 -4.40 7.65
N ALA A 353 16.13 -3.21 7.05
CA ALA A 353 17.11 -2.76 6.06
C ALA A 353 18.52 -2.59 6.67
N ARG A 354 18.61 -2.12 7.91
CA ARG A 354 19.90 -2.00 8.62
C ARG A 354 20.57 -3.34 8.85
N ARG A 355 19.77 -4.38 9.12
CA ARG A 355 20.27 -5.75 9.37
C ARG A 355 20.33 -6.58 8.08
N ALA A 356 20.02 -5.99 6.94
CA ALA A 356 19.87 -6.71 5.69
C ALA A 356 21.17 -7.43 5.28
N PRO A 357 21.09 -8.69 4.86
CA PRO A 357 22.24 -9.37 4.27
C PRO A 357 22.61 -8.76 2.91
N ALA A 358 23.80 -9.08 2.41
CA ALA A 358 24.34 -8.48 1.19
C ALA A 358 23.40 -8.60 -0.01
N TRP A 359 22.74 -9.77 -0.18
CA TRP A 359 21.84 -9.99 -1.30
C TRP A 359 20.65 -9.02 -1.28
N LEU A 360 20.11 -8.72 -0.09
CA LEU A 360 18.99 -7.78 0.04
C LEU A 360 19.46 -6.33 -0.15
N ARG A 361 20.65 -5.99 0.37
CA ARG A 361 21.22 -4.65 0.19
C ARG A 361 21.41 -4.30 -1.29
N ARG A 362 21.75 -5.29 -2.13
CA ARG A 362 21.87 -5.07 -3.58
C ARG A 362 20.53 -4.88 -4.28
N ARG A 363 19.44 -5.35 -3.68
CA ARG A 363 18.09 -5.30 -4.27
C ARG A 363 17.17 -4.25 -3.63
N TYR A 364 17.69 -3.45 -2.71
CA TYR A 364 16.89 -2.48 -1.97
C TYR A 364 17.63 -1.16 -1.84
N THR A 365 16.92 -0.06 -2.05
CA THR A 365 17.47 1.27 -1.80
C THR A 365 16.39 2.19 -1.22
N GLN A 366 16.84 3.18 -0.45
CA GLN A 366 15.97 4.16 0.19
C GLN A 366 16.09 5.52 -0.50
N LEU A 367 15.02 6.27 -0.46
CA LEU A 367 14.97 7.64 -0.98
C LEU A 367 14.12 8.49 -0.04
N ARG A 368 14.61 9.65 0.37
CA ARG A 368 13.76 10.66 0.99
C ARG A 368 13.27 11.62 -0.09
N TYR A 369 11.99 11.99 0.00
CA TYR A 369 11.38 12.95 -0.94
C TYR A 369 12.16 14.25 -0.95
N GLU A 370 12.63 14.69 0.20
CA GLU A 370 13.40 15.90 0.38
C GLU A 370 14.71 15.88 -0.44
N ASP A 371 15.40 14.74 -0.44
CA ASP A 371 16.63 14.57 -1.23
C ASP A 371 16.34 14.62 -2.73
N LEU A 372 15.24 14.00 -3.16
CA LEU A 372 14.81 14.05 -4.56
C LEU A 372 14.53 15.50 -5.01
N VAL A 373 13.92 16.28 -4.14
CA VAL A 373 13.57 17.68 -4.45
C VAL A 373 14.82 18.57 -4.43
N GLN A 374 15.74 18.34 -3.50
CA GLN A 374 16.97 19.14 -3.36
C GLN A 374 17.95 18.87 -4.50
N GLU A 375 18.14 17.59 -4.84
CA GLU A 375 19.10 17.16 -5.84
C GLU A 375 18.46 16.29 -6.95
N PRO A 376 17.49 16.85 -7.71
CA PRO A 376 16.68 16.01 -8.58
C PRO A 376 17.46 15.23 -9.65
N ARG A 377 18.49 15.83 -10.26
CA ARG A 377 19.30 15.14 -11.27
C ARG A 377 20.13 14.01 -10.65
N THR A 378 20.77 14.28 -9.52
CA THR A 378 21.61 13.30 -8.81
C THR A 378 20.75 12.08 -8.40
N GLN A 379 19.60 12.34 -7.80
CA GLN A 379 18.73 11.25 -7.36
C GLN A 379 18.13 10.49 -8.55
N LEU A 380 17.72 11.18 -9.60
CA LEU A 380 17.21 10.52 -10.80
C LEU A 380 18.26 9.55 -11.39
N ARG A 381 19.51 10.02 -11.55
CA ARG A 381 20.62 9.18 -12.05
C ARG A 381 20.82 7.95 -11.16
N ARG A 382 20.85 8.15 -9.85
CA ARG A 382 21.02 7.07 -8.86
C ARG A 382 19.91 6.02 -9.00
N LEU A 383 18.66 6.47 -9.09
CA LEU A 383 17.49 5.57 -9.17
C LEU A 383 17.45 4.81 -10.51
N LEU A 384 17.75 5.47 -11.62
CA LEU A 384 17.76 4.83 -12.94
C LEU A 384 18.88 3.79 -13.02
N ARG A 385 20.09 4.10 -12.51
CA ARG A 385 21.18 3.12 -12.43
C ARG A 385 20.79 1.93 -11.57
N PHE A 386 20.19 2.17 -10.40
CA PHE A 386 19.71 1.09 -9.53
C PHE A 386 18.67 0.22 -10.25
N ALA A 387 17.83 0.80 -11.09
CA ALA A 387 16.83 0.07 -11.89
C ALA A 387 17.45 -0.58 -13.14
N GLY A 388 18.71 -0.31 -13.44
CA GLY A 388 19.37 -0.79 -14.66
C GLY A 388 18.87 -0.09 -15.92
N LEU A 389 18.52 1.19 -15.82
CA LEU A 389 17.96 1.97 -16.92
C LEU A 389 18.94 3.07 -17.35
N PRO A 390 19.09 3.30 -18.67
CA PRO A 390 19.92 4.42 -19.11
C PRO A 390 19.34 5.77 -18.70
N VAL A 391 20.21 6.73 -18.45
CA VAL A 391 19.81 8.09 -18.09
C VAL A 391 19.64 8.90 -19.36
N LEU A 392 18.45 9.39 -19.61
CA LEU A 392 18.14 10.18 -20.82
C LEU A 392 18.20 11.67 -20.47
N PRO A 393 18.91 12.53 -21.26
CA PRO A 393 18.99 13.95 -20.98
C PRO A 393 17.63 14.64 -20.84
N ALA A 394 16.64 14.23 -21.63
CA ALA A 394 15.28 14.79 -21.55
C ALA A 394 14.62 14.47 -20.20
N MET A 395 14.95 13.34 -19.55
CA MET A 395 14.44 13.00 -18.21
C MET A 395 15.09 13.88 -17.14
N GLU A 396 16.36 14.22 -17.31
CA GLU A 396 17.02 15.17 -16.39
C GLU A 396 16.39 16.55 -16.46
N ALA A 397 16.06 17.02 -17.66
CA ALA A 397 15.32 18.26 -17.84
C ALA A 397 13.93 18.17 -17.21
N PHE A 398 13.25 17.04 -17.44
CA PHE A 398 11.90 16.79 -16.90
C PHE A 398 11.88 16.83 -15.37
N VAL A 399 12.79 16.12 -14.69
CA VAL A 399 12.77 16.08 -13.21
C VAL A 399 13.03 17.45 -12.62
N VAL A 400 13.92 18.26 -13.22
CA VAL A 400 14.17 19.63 -12.77
C VAL A 400 12.93 20.49 -12.96
N ASN A 401 12.31 20.42 -14.13
CA ASN A 401 11.08 21.18 -14.40
C ASN A 401 9.94 20.80 -13.42
N MET A 402 9.80 19.53 -13.10
CA MET A 402 8.74 19.05 -12.20
C MET A 402 8.98 19.47 -10.74
N THR A 403 10.23 19.74 -10.34
CA THR A 403 10.57 20.11 -8.96
C THR A 403 10.80 21.60 -8.77
N ARG A 404 11.09 22.35 -9.85
CA ARG A 404 11.43 23.79 -9.81
C ARG A 404 10.57 24.61 -10.77
N GLY A 405 9.45 24.05 -11.17
CA GLY A 405 8.57 24.77 -12.10
C GLY A 405 7.78 25.87 -11.43
N UNK A 406 7.36 26.50 -12.11
CA UNK A 406 6.69 27.58 -11.61
C UNK A 406 5.53 27.16 -10.86
N ALA A 407 5.22 27.90 -10.09
CA ALA A 407 4.33 27.47 -9.10
C ALA A 407 3.03 27.04 -9.58
N TYR A 408 2.45 26.05 -9.09
CA TYR A 408 1.28 26.20 -8.75
C TYR A 408 0.69 25.28 -7.87
N SER A 409 -0.05 25.66 -7.06
CA SER A 409 -0.80 25.07 -6.17
C SER A 409 -1.91 24.37 -6.52
N SER A 410 -2.34 23.54 -5.81
CA SER A 410 -3.35 22.85 -6.19
C SER A 410 -4.40 22.61 -5.18
N ASP A 411 -5.51 23.02 -5.56
CA ASP A 411 -6.74 22.55 -4.99
C ASP A 411 -7.04 21.10 -5.42
N ARG A 412 -6.23 20.54 -6.30
CA ARG A 412 -6.33 19.16 -6.77
C ARG A 412 -5.21 18.32 -6.16
N PRO A 413 -5.47 17.64 -5.03
CA PRO A 413 -4.40 17.01 -4.23
C PRO A 413 -3.69 15.83 -4.88
N PHE A 414 -4.23 15.27 -5.96
CA PHE A 414 -3.64 14.12 -6.63
C PHE A 414 -3.08 14.46 -8.03
N LEU A 415 -3.18 15.74 -8.44
CA LEU A 415 -2.66 16.14 -9.75
C LEU A 415 -1.12 16.18 -9.72
N ILE A 416 -0.50 15.53 -10.71
CA ILE A 416 0.93 15.63 -10.94
C ILE A 416 1.16 16.80 -11.91
N SER A 417 1.90 17.79 -11.47
CA SER A 417 2.21 18.98 -12.27
C SER A 417 3.54 19.58 -11.83
N ALA A 418 4.16 20.33 -12.70
CA ALA A 418 5.35 21.08 -12.36
C ALA A 418 5.04 22.10 -11.26
N ARG A 419 5.90 22.20 -10.25
CA ARG A 419 5.72 23.10 -9.11
C ARG A 419 7.03 23.31 -8.37
N ASP A 420 7.14 24.37 -7.56
CA ASP A 420 8.27 24.48 -6.64
C ASP A 420 8.03 23.51 -5.47
N ALA A 421 8.65 22.34 -5.57
CA ALA A 421 8.50 21.30 -4.57
C ALA A 421 9.29 21.62 -3.29
N ARG A 422 10.22 22.57 -3.34
CA ARG A 422 10.98 23.02 -2.15
C ARG A 422 10.05 23.68 -1.12
N GLU A 423 9.08 24.44 -1.57
CA GLU A 423 8.04 24.98 -0.68
C GLU A 423 7.27 23.84 0.01
N ALA A 424 6.92 22.79 -0.72
CA ALA A 424 6.15 21.68 -0.20
C ALA A 424 6.87 20.89 0.93
N ILE A 425 8.21 20.91 0.96
CA ILE A 425 8.99 20.27 2.02
C ILE A 425 8.75 20.97 3.37
N HIS A 426 8.62 22.29 3.37
CA HIS A 426 8.59 23.09 4.59
C HIS A 426 7.19 23.56 5.00
N ALA A 427 6.21 23.49 4.13
CA ALA A 427 4.87 24.06 4.31
C ALA A 427 4.15 23.58 5.59
N TRP A 428 4.52 22.42 6.14
CA TRP A 428 3.93 21.93 7.39
C TRP A 428 4.23 22.84 8.57
N ARG A 429 5.37 23.57 8.56
CA ARG A 429 5.77 24.46 9.65
C ARG A 429 4.77 25.59 9.88
N GLU A 430 4.14 26.04 8.81
CA GLU A 430 3.15 27.13 8.85
C GLU A 430 1.72 26.64 9.03
N ARG A 431 1.46 25.36 8.72
CA ARG A 431 0.10 24.85 8.58
C ARG A 431 -0.33 23.90 9.69
N LEU A 432 0.61 23.23 10.33
CA LEU A 432 0.29 22.36 11.47
C LEU A 432 0.39 23.15 12.79
N SER A 433 -0.55 22.92 13.69
CA SER A 433 -0.44 23.43 15.05
C SER A 433 0.70 22.73 15.80
N ARG A 434 1.22 23.39 16.84
CA ARG A 434 2.24 22.78 17.70
C ARG A 434 1.80 21.45 18.30
N GLN A 435 0.50 21.30 18.58
CA GLN A 435 -0.05 20.07 19.10
C GLN A 435 0.02 18.95 18.04
N GLN A 436 -0.38 19.25 16.80
CA GLN A 436 -0.29 18.28 15.69
C GLN A 436 1.15 17.86 15.43
N VAL A 437 2.09 18.78 15.46
CA VAL A 437 3.53 18.48 15.30
C VAL A 437 3.96 17.50 16.41
N ARG A 438 3.67 17.80 17.68
CA ARG A 438 4.03 16.92 18.81
C ARG A 438 3.39 15.53 18.68
N GLN A 439 2.15 15.45 18.24
CA GLN A 439 1.47 14.16 18.03
C GLN A 439 2.19 13.32 16.96
N VAL A 440 2.55 13.94 15.83
CA VAL A 440 3.30 13.25 14.77
C VAL A 440 4.67 12.80 15.28
N GLU A 441 5.38 13.67 15.97
CA GLU A 441 6.72 13.35 16.50
C GLU A 441 6.66 12.25 17.57
N ALA A 442 5.61 12.22 18.39
CA ALA A 442 5.40 11.15 19.36
C ALA A 442 5.14 9.79 18.68
N ALA A 443 4.40 9.79 17.57
CA ALA A 443 4.06 8.57 16.83
C ALA A 443 5.22 8.08 15.96
N CYS A 444 5.99 9.00 15.36
CA CYS A 444 6.93 8.72 14.29
C CYS A 444 8.40 8.97 14.67
N GLY A 445 8.68 9.42 15.88
CA GLY A 445 9.99 9.93 16.28
C GLY A 445 11.16 8.96 16.07
N GLU A 446 10.95 7.67 16.34
CA GLU A 446 11.99 6.67 16.13
C GLU A 446 12.33 6.53 14.62
N ALA A 447 11.32 6.41 13.78
CA ALA A 447 11.53 6.37 12.33
C ALA A 447 12.13 7.68 11.80
N MET A 448 11.68 8.81 12.34
CA MET A 448 12.24 10.13 11.99
C MET A 448 13.74 10.22 12.32
N SER A 449 14.14 9.71 13.49
CA SER A 449 15.55 9.68 13.89
C SER A 449 16.39 8.85 12.92
N LEU A 450 15.90 7.67 12.55
CA LEU A 450 16.59 6.78 11.59
C LEU A 450 16.70 7.40 10.19
N LEU A 451 15.77 8.28 9.83
CA LEU A 451 15.71 8.96 8.53
C LEU A 451 16.36 10.36 8.57
N ALA A 452 16.95 10.73 9.71
CA ALA A 452 17.61 12.03 9.92
C ALA A 452 16.66 13.23 9.77
N TYR A 453 15.41 13.09 10.24
CA TYR A 453 14.50 14.24 10.38
C TYR A 453 14.60 14.78 11.81
N PRO A 454 15.03 16.03 12.01
CA PRO A 454 15.17 16.58 13.37
C PRO A 454 13.82 16.76 14.06
N LEU A 455 13.76 16.47 15.35
CA LEU A 455 12.57 16.71 16.17
C LEU A 455 12.55 18.18 16.66
N SER A 456 11.35 18.71 16.87
CA SER A 456 11.15 20.13 17.21
C SER A 456 11.67 20.53 18.59
N GLY A 457 11.93 19.57 19.47
CA GLY A 457 12.45 19.83 20.82
C GLY A 457 13.96 19.75 20.96
N GLY A 458 14.71 19.61 19.86
CA GLY A 458 16.15 19.39 19.88
C GLY A 458 17.04 20.63 19.98
N ASP A 459 16.45 21.83 19.95
CA ASP A 459 17.24 23.07 19.99
C ASP A 459 17.40 23.59 21.44
N GLY A 460 17.90 22.75 22.32
CA GLY A 460 18.07 23.14 23.71
C GLY A 460 19.15 22.37 24.46
N ARG A 461 20.36 22.24 23.87
CA ARG A 461 21.58 21.91 24.62
C ARG A 461 22.81 22.28 23.78
#